data_3bb58a78d1117a4d034616776b87a77e
#
_entry.id   3bb58a78d1117a4d034616776b87a77e
#
_cell.length_a   1.000
_cell.length_b   1.000
_cell.length_c   1.000
_cell.angle_alpha   90.00
_cell.angle_beta   90.00
_cell.angle_gamma   90.00
#
_symmetry.space_group_name_H-M   'P 1'
#
loop_
_entity.id
_entity.type
_entity.pdbx_description
1 polymer ?
#
loop_
_entity_poly.entity_id
_entity_poly.type
_entity_poly.pdbx_seq_one_letter_code
_entity_poly.pdbx_strand_id
1 'polypeptide(L)'
;MSAIRKSLLQLMFSGSYMRRWNDKLRPVELYEIDKQAHKMIVAWMLTLLNSGGYSASDQLKLQQEVIERGLFDYLYRLVTTDIKPPVFYRICENEKDYKELTEWVLKELRPVLGAPDEGFWERLSAYHRNRDRTSL
;
A
#
# COMPACT_ATOMS: atom_id res chain seq x y z
N MET A 1 -0.91 -9.06 -22.11
CA MET A 1 -0.38 -7.93 -21.30
C MET A 1 -1.55 -7.29 -20.55
N SER A 2 -1.46 -7.27 -19.23
CA SER A 2 -2.41 -6.50 -18.43
C SER A 2 -2.16 -5.02 -18.69
N ALA A 3 -3.16 -4.29 -19.20
CA ALA A 3 -3.03 -2.85 -19.43
C ALA A 3 -3.17 -2.13 -18.11
N ILE A 4 -2.15 -1.38 -17.71
CA ILE A 4 -2.22 -0.50 -16.54
C ILE A 4 -3.30 0.55 -16.80
N ARG A 5 -4.29 0.63 -15.89
CA ARG A 5 -5.37 1.59 -16.03
C ARG A 5 -4.91 3.02 -15.75
N LYS A 6 -5.39 3.94 -16.57
CA LYS A 6 -5.16 5.38 -16.36
C LYS A 6 -5.66 5.86 -14.99
N SER A 7 -6.82 5.38 -14.55
CA SER A 7 -7.39 5.71 -13.24
C SER A 7 -6.51 5.28 -12.06
N LEU A 8 -5.87 4.11 -12.16
CA LEU A 8 -4.92 3.64 -11.15
C LEU A 8 -3.69 4.55 -11.11
N LEU A 9 -3.12 4.89 -12.26
CA LEU A 9 -1.99 5.82 -12.33
C LEU A 9 -2.36 7.19 -11.77
N GLN A 10 -3.52 7.72 -12.11
CA GLN A 10 -3.99 9.00 -11.59
C GLN A 10 -4.13 8.97 -10.05
N LEU A 11 -4.68 7.89 -9.48
CA LEU A 11 -4.75 7.72 -8.04
C LEU A 11 -3.34 7.68 -7.42
N MET A 12 -2.41 6.91 -7.98
CA MET A 12 -1.04 6.82 -7.47
C MET A 12 -0.32 8.18 -7.50
N PHE A 13 -0.47 8.94 -8.59
CA PHE A 13 0.13 10.27 -8.70
C PHE A 13 -0.52 11.31 -7.78
N SER A 14 -1.74 11.11 -7.33
CA SER A 14 -2.37 12.00 -6.34
C SER A 14 -1.58 12.07 -5.03
N GLY A 15 -0.85 11.02 -4.69
CA GLY A 15 0.05 10.98 -3.54
C GLY A 15 1.22 11.97 -3.61
N SER A 16 1.56 12.49 -4.82
CA SER A 16 2.56 13.56 -4.99
C SER A 16 2.13 14.88 -4.35
N TYR A 17 0.84 15.05 -4.14
CA TYR A 17 0.26 16.27 -3.52
C TYR A 17 -0.12 16.06 -2.06
N MET A 18 -0.05 14.83 -1.57
CA MET A 18 -0.33 14.49 -0.18
C MET A 18 0.84 14.81 0.72
N ARG A 19 0.73 15.90 1.46
CA ARG A 19 1.72 16.28 2.47
C ARG A 19 1.55 15.44 3.73
N ARG A 20 2.68 15.12 4.36
CA ARG A 20 2.72 14.44 5.64
C ARG A 20 3.05 15.41 6.77
N TRP A 21 2.47 15.14 7.95
CA TRP A 21 2.74 15.92 9.16
C TRP A 21 2.54 17.43 8.98
N ASN A 22 1.41 17.80 8.42
CA ASN A 22 1.05 19.20 8.16
C ASN A 22 0.97 20.05 9.44
N ASP A 23 0.82 19.38 10.58
CA ASP A 23 0.69 19.96 11.92
C ASP A 23 2.04 20.17 12.63
N LYS A 24 3.17 19.83 12.00
CA LYS A 24 4.50 19.93 12.59
C LYS A 24 5.43 20.81 11.76
N LEU A 25 6.23 21.64 12.45
CA LEU A 25 7.32 22.36 11.82
C LEU A 25 8.38 21.38 11.34
N ARG A 26 8.84 21.57 10.11
CA ARG A 26 9.87 20.73 9.49
C ARG A 26 10.68 21.55 8.47
N PRO A 27 11.95 21.18 8.32
CA PRO A 27 12.85 21.90 7.39
C PRO A 27 12.56 21.58 5.93
N VAL A 28 11.89 20.47 5.64
CA VAL A 28 11.61 19.99 4.27
C VAL A 28 10.18 19.47 4.18
N GLU A 29 9.53 19.74 3.06
CA GLU A 29 8.22 19.15 2.73
C GLU A 29 8.36 17.64 2.52
N LEU A 30 7.45 16.88 3.13
CA LEU A 30 7.39 15.42 3.01
C LEU A 30 6.05 15.01 2.42
N TYR A 31 6.09 14.22 1.37
CA TYR A 31 4.92 13.70 0.69
C TYR A 31 4.72 12.20 0.97
N GLU A 32 3.50 11.73 0.86
CA GLU A 32 3.20 10.31 1.10
C GLU A 32 3.89 9.39 0.09
N ILE A 33 4.01 9.83 -1.16
CA ILE A 33 4.70 9.09 -2.22
C ILE A 33 6.20 8.89 -1.91
N ASP A 34 6.86 9.90 -1.37
CA ASP A 34 8.30 9.83 -1.03
C ASP A 34 8.55 8.79 0.06
N LYS A 35 7.73 8.83 1.11
CA LYS A 35 7.80 7.82 2.18
C LYS A 35 7.61 6.41 1.64
N GLN A 36 6.60 6.22 0.79
CA GLN A 36 6.29 4.89 0.28
C GLN A 36 7.39 4.39 -0.65
N ALA A 37 7.94 5.26 -1.49
CA ALA A 37 9.08 4.93 -2.35
C ALA A 37 10.30 4.49 -1.52
N HIS A 38 10.67 5.23 -0.49
CA HIS A 38 11.75 4.84 0.42
C HIS A 38 11.50 3.49 1.08
N LYS A 39 10.29 3.28 1.63
CA LYS A 39 9.91 2.02 2.26
C LYS A 39 10.05 0.84 1.29
N MET A 40 9.60 1.00 0.06
CA MET A 40 9.67 -0.05 -0.96
C MET A 40 11.11 -0.34 -1.38
N ILE A 41 11.95 0.68 -1.57
CA ILE A 41 13.37 0.52 -1.91
C ILE A 41 14.10 -0.24 -0.80
N VAL A 42 13.92 0.15 0.46
CA VAL A 42 14.56 -0.51 1.60
C VAL A 42 14.11 -1.98 1.69
N ALA A 43 12.82 -2.24 1.59
CA ALA A 43 12.28 -3.60 1.64
C ALA A 43 12.81 -4.47 0.48
N TRP A 44 12.90 -3.91 -0.72
CA TRP A 44 13.47 -4.59 -1.88
C TRP A 44 14.96 -4.91 -1.68
N MET A 45 15.77 -3.95 -1.20
CA MET A 45 17.19 -4.17 -0.91
C MET A 45 17.38 -5.25 0.16
N LEU A 46 16.59 -5.23 1.24
CA LEU A 46 16.64 -6.28 2.27
C LEU A 46 16.29 -7.65 1.71
N THR A 47 15.32 -7.72 0.80
CA THR A 47 14.97 -8.96 0.11
C THR A 47 16.14 -9.48 -0.72
N LEU A 48 16.84 -8.64 -1.47
CA LEU A 48 18.04 -9.02 -2.23
C LEU A 48 19.13 -9.56 -1.31
N LEU A 49 19.42 -8.88 -0.21
CA LEU A 49 20.49 -9.28 0.73
C LEU A 49 20.18 -10.61 1.42
N ASN A 50 18.91 -10.92 1.68
CA ASN A 50 18.49 -12.11 2.41
C ASN A 50 18.11 -13.29 1.51
N SER A 51 18.10 -13.12 0.19
CA SER A 51 17.67 -14.16 -0.76
C SER A 51 18.83 -14.97 -1.40
N GLY A 52 20.05 -14.83 -0.89
CA GLY A 52 21.25 -15.45 -1.48
C GLY A 52 21.25 -17.00 -1.55
N GLY A 53 20.37 -17.67 -0.79
CA GLY A 53 20.19 -19.12 -0.84
C GLY A 53 19.06 -19.62 -1.74
N TYR A 54 18.32 -18.73 -2.37
CA TYR A 54 17.16 -19.06 -3.20
C TYR A 54 17.55 -19.20 -4.69
N SER A 55 16.74 -19.94 -5.45
CA SER A 55 16.88 -19.98 -6.91
C SER A 55 16.60 -18.59 -7.52
N ALA A 56 17.12 -18.31 -8.71
CA ALA A 56 16.89 -17.04 -9.41
C ALA A 56 15.38 -16.78 -9.63
N SER A 57 14.59 -17.83 -9.90
CA SER A 57 13.15 -17.74 -10.03
C SER A 57 12.45 -17.32 -8.73
N ASP A 58 12.89 -17.91 -7.60
CA ASP A 58 12.29 -17.62 -6.30
C ASP A 58 12.71 -16.22 -5.81
N GLN A 59 13.94 -15.81 -6.07
CA GLN A 59 14.40 -14.44 -5.80
C GLN A 59 13.54 -13.41 -6.55
N LEU A 60 13.24 -13.64 -7.84
CA LEU A 60 12.40 -12.76 -8.63
C LEU A 60 10.97 -12.68 -8.10
N LYS A 61 10.39 -13.82 -7.71
CA LYS A 61 9.06 -13.87 -7.09
C LYS A 61 9.01 -13.06 -5.80
N LEU A 62 9.98 -13.24 -4.89
CA LEU A 62 10.06 -12.50 -3.64
C LEU A 62 10.17 -10.98 -3.87
N GLN A 63 10.97 -10.56 -4.84
CA GLN A 63 11.10 -9.15 -5.20
C GLN A 63 9.78 -8.57 -5.72
N GLN A 64 9.09 -9.30 -6.61
CA GLN A 64 7.78 -8.89 -7.12
C GLN A 64 6.74 -8.78 -6.01
N GLU A 65 6.68 -9.75 -5.09
CA GLU A 65 5.77 -9.71 -3.93
C GLU A 65 6.03 -8.51 -3.03
N VAL A 66 7.27 -8.18 -2.74
CA VAL A 66 7.62 -7.04 -1.89
C VAL A 66 7.18 -5.73 -2.50
N ILE A 67 7.40 -5.54 -3.80
CA ILE A 67 6.96 -4.34 -4.53
C ILE A 67 5.43 -4.28 -4.59
N GLU A 68 4.77 -5.40 -4.90
CA GLU A 68 3.31 -5.46 -4.99
C GLU A 68 2.66 -5.15 -3.63
N ARG A 69 3.15 -5.72 -2.54
CA ARG A 69 2.66 -5.42 -1.18
C ARG A 69 2.87 -3.96 -0.80
N GLY A 70 4.02 -3.38 -1.17
CA GLY A 70 4.26 -1.96 -0.98
C GLY A 70 3.28 -1.08 -1.75
N LEU A 71 2.91 -1.48 -2.97
CA LEU A 71 1.88 -0.82 -3.75
C LEU A 71 0.50 -0.95 -3.10
N PHE A 72 0.14 -2.12 -2.58
CA PHE A 72 -1.12 -2.32 -1.87
C PHE A 72 -1.23 -1.43 -0.64
N ASP A 73 -0.19 -1.34 0.18
CA ASP A 73 -0.13 -0.43 1.32
C ASP A 73 -0.31 1.03 0.90
N TYR A 74 0.31 1.43 -0.19
CA TYR A 74 0.21 2.78 -0.73
C TYR A 74 -1.22 3.10 -1.17
N LEU A 75 -1.85 2.21 -1.92
CA LEU A 75 -3.24 2.38 -2.37
C LEU A 75 -4.20 2.49 -1.18
N TYR A 76 -4.04 1.66 -0.16
CA TYR A 76 -4.80 1.74 1.08
C TYR A 76 -4.63 3.11 1.74
N ARG A 77 -3.40 3.59 1.82
CA ARG A 77 -3.08 4.88 2.42
C ARG A 77 -3.69 6.06 1.66
N LEU A 78 -3.73 5.99 0.32
CA LEU A 78 -4.34 7.04 -0.50
C LEU A 78 -5.85 7.19 -0.21
N VAL A 79 -6.54 6.08 0.01
CA VAL A 79 -7.97 6.09 0.37
C VAL A 79 -8.19 6.59 1.80
N THR A 80 -7.31 6.21 2.73
CA THR A 80 -7.44 6.57 4.16
C THR A 80 -6.75 7.88 4.54
N THR A 81 -6.41 8.71 3.56
CA THR A 81 -5.58 9.90 3.78
C THR A 81 -6.16 10.90 4.79
N ASP A 82 -7.49 11.04 4.80
CA ASP A 82 -8.20 11.99 5.66
C ASP A 82 -8.38 11.47 7.10
N ILE A 83 -8.08 10.22 7.35
CA ILE A 83 -8.15 9.65 8.69
C ILE A 83 -6.89 10.04 9.46
N LYS A 84 -7.06 10.85 10.49
CA LYS A 84 -5.95 11.28 11.35
C LYS A 84 -5.34 10.09 12.08
N PRO A 85 -4.01 10.04 12.28
CA PRO A 85 -3.33 8.91 12.92
C PRO A 85 -3.95 8.45 14.25
N PRO A 86 -4.32 9.31 15.22
CA PRO A 86 -4.93 8.86 16.46
C PRO A 86 -6.27 8.13 16.26
N VAL A 87 -7.06 8.56 15.26
CA VAL A 87 -8.33 7.91 14.92
C VAL A 87 -8.06 6.55 14.27
N PHE A 88 -7.12 6.50 13.35
CA PHE A 88 -6.72 5.27 12.67
C PHE A 88 -6.22 4.21 13.68
N TYR A 89 -5.35 4.58 14.62
CA TYR A 89 -4.88 3.65 15.65
C TYR A 89 -6.01 3.14 16.54
N ARG A 90 -6.96 3.99 16.89
CA ARG A 90 -8.15 3.57 17.65
C ARG A 90 -9.00 2.55 16.88
N ILE A 91 -9.17 2.74 15.58
CA ILE A 91 -9.86 1.75 14.72
C ILE A 91 -9.10 0.42 14.72
N CYS A 92 -7.76 0.46 14.65
CA CYS A 92 -6.93 -0.74 14.67
C CYS A 92 -6.99 -1.53 16.00
N GLU A 93 -7.35 -0.90 17.11
CA GLU A 93 -7.55 -1.58 18.40
C GLU A 93 -8.76 -2.52 18.38
N ASN A 94 -9.78 -2.22 17.56
CA ASN A 94 -10.99 -3.02 17.42
C ASN A 94 -10.98 -3.81 16.10
N GLU A 95 -11.01 -5.14 16.20
CA GLU A 95 -10.98 -6.01 15.02
C GLU A 95 -12.15 -5.79 14.07
N LYS A 96 -13.35 -5.57 14.61
CA LYS A 96 -14.55 -5.34 13.81
C LYS A 96 -14.44 -4.03 13.03
N ASP A 97 -14.05 -2.95 13.70
CA ASP A 97 -13.92 -1.63 13.09
C ASP A 97 -12.83 -1.62 12.03
N TYR A 98 -11.73 -2.32 12.27
CA TYR A 98 -10.66 -2.47 11.28
C TYR A 98 -11.10 -3.26 10.05
N LYS A 99 -11.89 -4.33 10.21
CA LYS A 99 -12.48 -5.07 9.09
C LYS A 99 -13.46 -4.22 8.29
N GLU A 100 -14.33 -3.46 8.96
CA GLU A 100 -15.26 -2.54 8.30
C GLU A 100 -14.52 -1.46 7.50
N LEU A 101 -13.47 -0.85 8.07
CA LEU A 101 -12.61 0.10 7.37
C LEU A 101 -11.96 -0.55 6.14
N THR A 102 -11.44 -1.76 6.28
CA THR A 102 -10.80 -2.48 5.17
C THR A 102 -11.77 -2.76 4.03
N GLU A 103 -12.98 -3.22 4.33
CA GLU A 103 -14.00 -3.46 3.29
C GLU A 103 -14.45 -2.15 2.62
N TRP A 104 -14.54 -1.06 3.37
CA TRP A 104 -14.81 0.25 2.78
C TRP A 104 -13.67 0.68 1.84
N VAL A 105 -12.40 0.55 2.25
CA VAL A 105 -11.25 0.87 1.38
C VAL A 105 -11.27 0.04 0.09
N LEU A 106 -11.53 -1.26 0.19
CA LEU A 106 -11.62 -2.13 -0.97
C LEU A 106 -12.76 -1.73 -1.91
N LYS A 107 -13.90 -1.32 -1.35
CA LYS A 107 -15.04 -0.80 -2.13
C LYS A 107 -14.66 0.48 -2.91
N GLU A 108 -13.92 1.39 -2.28
CA GLU A 108 -13.46 2.62 -2.94
C GLU A 108 -12.40 2.35 -4.03
N LEU A 109 -11.54 1.35 -3.82
CA LEU A 109 -10.50 0.99 -4.79
C LEU A 109 -11.04 0.22 -6.01
N ARG A 110 -12.12 -0.55 -5.86
CA ARG A 110 -12.64 -1.41 -6.94
C ARG A 110 -12.91 -0.68 -8.25
N PRO A 111 -13.59 0.48 -8.27
CA PRO A 111 -13.83 1.23 -9.51
C PRO A 111 -12.56 1.76 -10.16
N VAL A 112 -11.56 2.10 -9.36
CA VAL A 112 -10.27 2.65 -9.83
C VAL A 112 -9.43 1.58 -10.50
N LEU A 113 -9.37 0.39 -9.90
CA LEU A 113 -8.60 -0.75 -10.40
C LEU A 113 -9.27 -1.38 -11.62
N GLY A 114 -10.60 -1.41 -11.63
CA GLY A 114 -11.42 -1.96 -12.72
C GLY A 114 -11.26 -3.44 -12.97
N ALA A 115 -11.93 -3.93 -14.02
CA ALA A 115 -12.07 -5.33 -14.35
C ALA A 115 -10.91 -6.02 -15.12
N PRO A 116 -9.79 -5.38 -15.54
CA PRO A 116 -8.91 -6.07 -16.48
C PRO A 116 -7.96 -7.10 -15.85
N ASP A 117 -7.74 -7.07 -14.54
CA ASP A 117 -6.87 -8.05 -13.88
C ASP A 117 -7.50 -8.52 -12.58
N GLU A 118 -8.34 -9.54 -12.69
CA GLU A 118 -8.96 -10.19 -11.52
C GLU A 118 -7.89 -10.73 -10.56
N GLY A 119 -6.77 -11.27 -11.07
CA GLY A 119 -5.69 -11.77 -10.23
C GLY A 119 -5.05 -10.66 -9.36
N PHE A 120 -4.86 -9.47 -9.90
CA PHE A 120 -4.37 -8.33 -9.11
C PHE A 120 -5.37 -7.94 -8.02
N TRP A 121 -6.66 -7.88 -8.34
CA TRP A 121 -7.71 -7.58 -7.37
C TRP A 121 -7.78 -8.64 -6.26
N GLU A 122 -7.71 -9.90 -6.62
CA GLU A 122 -7.72 -11.03 -5.66
C GLU A 122 -6.54 -10.93 -4.69
N ARG A 123 -5.33 -10.69 -5.19
CA ARG A 123 -4.13 -10.54 -4.35
C ARG A 123 -4.22 -9.33 -3.43
N LEU A 124 -4.65 -8.17 -3.95
CA LEU A 124 -4.83 -6.94 -3.17
C LEU A 124 -5.87 -7.12 -2.05
N SER A 125 -7.04 -7.68 -2.38
CA SER A 125 -8.10 -7.88 -1.40
C SER A 125 -7.72 -8.93 -0.34
N ALA A 126 -7.10 -10.02 -0.75
CA ALA A 126 -6.57 -11.03 0.18
C ALA A 126 -5.50 -10.46 1.11
N TYR A 127 -4.58 -9.66 0.57
CA TYR A 127 -3.54 -8.99 1.36
C TYR A 127 -4.13 -8.14 2.48
N HIS A 128 -5.08 -7.26 2.18
CA HIS A 128 -5.67 -6.37 3.18
C HIS A 128 -6.58 -7.08 4.18
N ARG A 129 -7.33 -8.09 3.75
CA ARG A 129 -8.20 -8.88 4.64
C ARG A 129 -7.41 -9.75 5.63
N ASN A 130 -6.24 -10.24 5.22
CA ASN A 130 -5.39 -11.10 6.03
C ASN A 130 -4.27 -10.35 6.76
N ARG A 131 -4.17 -9.03 6.57
CA ARG A 131 -3.15 -8.22 7.20
C ARG A 131 -3.36 -8.18 8.72
N ASP A 132 -2.27 -8.42 9.45
CA ASP A 132 -2.27 -8.24 10.89
C ASP A 132 -2.38 -6.73 11.23
N ARG A 133 -3.44 -6.36 11.93
CA ARG A 133 -3.70 -5.00 12.40
C ARG A 133 -2.64 -4.47 13.36
N THR A 134 -1.89 -5.35 14.01
CA THR A 134 -0.83 -4.98 14.96
C THR A 134 0.51 -4.68 14.29
N SER A 135 0.65 -4.98 13.00
CA SER A 135 1.86 -4.73 12.21
C SER A 135 1.89 -3.37 11.49
N LEU A 136 0.99 -2.46 11.87
CA LEU A 136 0.79 -1.14 11.24
C LEU A 136 1.67 -0.02 11.82
#